data_962b7221feb57b44746bb89a21049fed
#
_entry.id   962b7221feb57b44746bb89a21049fed
#
_cell.length_a   1.000
_cell.length_b   1.000
_cell.length_c   1.000
_cell.angle_alpha   90.00
_cell.angle_beta   90.00
_cell.angle_gamma   90.00
#
_symmetry.space_group_name_H-M   'P 1'
#
loop_
_entity.id
_entity.type
_entity.pdbx_description
1 polymer ?
#
loop_
_entity_poly.entity_id
_entity_poly.type
_entity_poly.pdbx_seq_one_letter_code
_entity_poly.pdbx_strand_id
1 'polypeptide(L)'
;PQLIIDALKNVRYPGTGQDIVSAGMVEDDIRIDGMKVSFSLITERQNDPFVKSLVKMAEQAILTYADPKIQIKGNISVKSKQAPRPALPDLLPDVKNIVAVASGKGGVGKSTVCTNLAIALAQKGYKVGLLDADIFGPSVPRMLGVEDVPVYTEKMEGRDLIVPVENYGVKMLSIGFFVKKEDAVVWRGAMASNALKQLITDADWGELDYFLIDFPPGTSDIHLTLVQTVPITGAVIVSTPQEVALADARKGISMFTGEKVNVPILGLVENMAWFTPAELPENKYYIFGKDGCKQLAEQNGYALLGQIPIVQSIREGGDDGQPVALQSDSITGMAFARLADNVVEAVEKRNRELPKTGIVEISRK
;
A
#
# COMPACT_ATOMS: atom_id res chain seq x y z
N PRO A 1 -32.40 34.63 6.91
CA PRO A 1 -31.71 34.06 5.74
C PRO A 1 -31.10 35.12 4.85
N GLN A 2 -31.88 36.22 4.50
CA GLN A 2 -31.41 37.23 3.55
C GLN A 2 -30.09 37.89 3.95
N LEU A 3 -29.91 38.22 5.23
CA LEU A 3 -28.68 38.81 5.75
C LEU A 3 -27.44 37.89 5.56
N ILE A 4 -27.62 36.57 5.66
CA ILE A 4 -26.56 35.58 5.41
C ILE A 4 -26.22 35.55 3.93
N ILE A 5 -27.22 35.54 3.05
CA ILE A 5 -27.04 35.57 1.60
C ILE A 5 -26.28 36.82 1.19
N ASP A 6 -26.66 37.98 1.72
CA ASP A 6 -26.02 39.28 1.39
C ASP A 6 -24.56 39.33 1.91
N ALA A 7 -24.28 38.72 3.05
CA ALA A 7 -22.91 38.55 3.54
C ALA A 7 -22.08 37.66 2.60
N LEU A 8 -22.65 36.56 2.10
CA LEU A 8 -21.98 35.60 1.21
C LEU A 8 -21.69 36.14 -0.19
N LYS A 9 -22.42 37.18 -0.65
CA LYS A 9 -22.11 37.91 -1.91
C LYS A 9 -20.73 38.57 -1.88
N ASN A 10 -20.14 38.78 -0.71
CA ASN A 10 -18.79 39.33 -0.59
C ASN A 10 -17.69 38.26 -0.76
N VAL A 11 -18.04 37.00 -0.86
CA VAL A 11 -17.10 35.89 -1.05
C VAL A 11 -16.96 35.57 -2.52
N ARG A 12 -15.75 35.71 -3.07
CA ARG A 12 -15.47 35.40 -4.46
C ARG A 12 -14.80 34.04 -4.62
N TYR A 13 -15.31 33.26 -5.57
CA TYR A 13 -14.70 31.99 -5.92
C TYR A 13 -13.38 32.20 -6.69
N PRO A 14 -12.22 31.73 -6.20
CA PRO A 14 -10.91 32.00 -6.82
C PRO A 14 -10.81 31.49 -8.26
N GLY A 15 -11.56 30.42 -8.62
CA GLY A 15 -11.52 29.85 -9.97
C GLY A 15 -12.17 30.70 -11.06
N THR A 16 -13.17 31.53 -10.73
CA THR A 16 -13.92 32.35 -11.72
C THR A 16 -13.96 33.85 -11.38
N GLY A 17 -13.64 34.21 -10.13
CA GLY A 17 -13.75 35.60 -9.65
C GLY A 17 -15.18 36.07 -9.37
N GLN A 18 -16.21 35.26 -9.66
CA GLN A 18 -17.61 35.55 -9.33
C GLN A 18 -17.89 35.37 -7.85
N ASP A 19 -18.90 36.06 -7.32
CA ASP A 19 -19.36 35.77 -5.97
C ASP A 19 -20.08 34.41 -5.89
N ILE A 20 -19.97 33.76 -4.75
CA ILE A 20 -20.45 32.37 -4.59
C ILE A 20 -21.98 32.23 -4.67
N VAL A 21 -22.72 33.28 -4.40
CA VAL A 21 -24.20 33.29 -4.49
C VAL A 21 -24.63 33.39 -5.96
N SER A 22 -24.10 34.35 -6.72
CA SER A 22 -24.35 34.48 -8.15
C SER A 22 -23.82 33.32 -8.96
N ALA A 23 -22.75 32.66 -8.49
CA ALA A 23 -22.21 31.43 -9.09
C ALA A 23 -23.04 30.15 -8.77
N GLY A 24 -24.12 30.30 -8.00
CA GLY A 24 -24.98 29.16 -7.62
C GLY A 24 -24.25 28.09 -6.73
N MET A 25 -23.27 28.54 -5.97
CA MET A 25 -22.48 27.69 -5.07
C MET A 25 -23.06 27.60 -3.65
N VAL A 26 -24.10 28.37 -3.33
CA VAL A 26 -24.80 28.34 -2.05
C VAL A 26 -26.12 27.61 -2.25
N GLU A 27 -26.36 26.53 -1.50
CA GLU A 27 -27.60 25.77 -1.57
C GLU A 27 -28.71 26.51 -0.77
N ASP A 28 -29.96 26.31 -1.20
CA ASP A 28 -31.13 26.89 -0.52
C ASP A 28 -31.54 26.03 0.71
N ASP A 29 -30.56 25.70 1.52
CA ASP A 29 -30.70 24.86 2.74
C ASP A 29 -30.26 25.63 4.01
N ILE A 30 -30.26 26.96 3.96
CA ILE A 30 -29.81 27.78 5.10
C ILE A 30 -30.76 27.59 6.29
N ARG A 31 -30.21 27.04 7.38
CA ARG A 31 -30.92 26.85 8.66
C ARG A 31 -30.38 27.81 9.70
N ILE A 32 -31.29 28.43 10.42
CA ILE A 32 -30.97 29.36 11.52
C ILE A 32 -31.70 28.86 12.77
N ASP A 33 -30.95 28.49 13.78
CA ASP A 33 -31.43 28.07 15.10
C ASP A 33 -30.78 28.96 16.18
N GLY A 34 -31.52 29.99 16.58
CA GLY A 34 -30.98 31.05 17.43
C GLY A 34 -29.79 31.76 16.77
N MET A 35 -28.59 31.62 17.36
CA MET A 35 -27.36 32.17 16.81
C MET A 35 -26.57 31.14 15.95
N LYS A 36 -27.03 29.92 15.87
CA LYS A 36 -26.38 28.88 15.06
C LYS A 36 -26.89 28.91 13.63
N VAL A 37 -25.98 29.06 12.68
CA VAL A 37 -26.27 29.05 11.24
C VAL A 37 -25.57 27.87 10.59
N SER A 38 -26.26 27.17 9.72
CA SER A 38 -25.69 26.06 8.91
C SER A 38 -26.27 26.14 7.48
N PHE A 39 -25.44 25.79 6.50
CA PHE A 39 -25.83 25.67 5.09
C PHE A 39 -24.82 24.81 4.32
N SER A 40 -25.14 24.50 3.06
CA SER A 40 -24.27 23.75 2.16
C SER A 40 -23.68 24.61 1.07
N LEU A 41 -22.38 24.47 0.82
CA LEU A 41 -21.70 24.96 -0.37
C LEU A 41 -21.67 23.85 -1.43
N ILE A 42 -21.98 24.21 -2.67
CA ILE A 42 -21.97 23.33 -3.82
C ILE A 42 -20.75 23.67 -4.69
N THR A 43 -19.90 22.68 -4.95
CA THR A 43 -18.76 22.80 -5.87
C THR A 43 -19.02 22.03 -7.16
N GLU A 44 -18.42 22.46 -8.27
CA GLU A 44 -18.53 21.76 -9.55
C GLU A 44 -17.80 20.40 -9.50
N ARG A 45 -16.69 20.31 -8.74
CA ARG A 45 -15.82 19.13 -8.64
C ARG A 45 -15.80 18.60 -7.20
N GLN A 46 -15.73 17.28 -7.05
CA GLN A 46 -15.69 16.62 -5.74
C GLN A 46 -14.44 17.00 -4.91
N ASN A 47 -13.30 17.24 -5.57
CA ASN A 47 -12.03 17.67 -4.95
C ASN A 47 -11.62 19.05 -5.47
N ASP A 48 -12.44 20.06 -5.23
CA ASP A 48 -12.10 21.44 -5.57
C ASP A 48 -10.98 21.93 -4.63
N PRO A 49 -9.81 22.36 -5.16
CA PRO A 49 -8.67 22.80 -4.35
C PRO A 49 -8.97 24.02 -3.48
N PHE A 50 -10.02 24.78 -3.82
CA PHE A 50 -10.38 26.01 -3.12
C PHE A 50 -11.39 25.80 -1.99
N VAL A 51 -11.93 24.59 -1.79
CA VAL A 51 -12.97 24.29 -0.78
C VAL A 51 -12.59 24.81 0.60
N LYS A 52 -11.39 24.47 1.10
CA LYS A 52 -10.96 24.89 2.44
C LYS A 52 -10.90 26.41 2.60
N SER A 53 -10.39 27.11 1.58
CA SER A 53 -10.34 28.57 1.59
C SER A 53 -11.72 29.19 1.45
N LEU A 54 -12.59 28.58 0.64
CA LEU A 54 -13.97 29.03 0.43
C LEU A 54 -14.79 28.95 1.71
N VAL A 55 -14.74 27.82 2.41
CA VAL A 55 -15.41 27.66 3.71
C VAL A 55 -14.93 28.73 4.69
N LYS A 56 -13.61 28.92 4.79
CA LYS A 56 -13.04 29.93 5.69
C LYS A 56 -13.44 31.37 5.33
N MET A 57 -13.47 31.71 4.03
CA MET A 57 -13.93 33.01 3.56
C MET A 57 -15.42 33.21 3.83
N ALA A 58 -16.26 32.18 3.65
CA ALA A 58 -17.68 32.24 3.94
C ALA A 58 -17.95 32.42 5.45
N GLU A 59 -17.24 31.67 6.31
CA GLU A 59 -17.32 31.89 7.77
C GLU A 59 -16.95 33.32 8.14
N GLN A 60 -15.86 33.84 7.60
CA GLN A 60 -15.37 35.19 7.89
C GLN A 60 -16.37 36.26 7.38
N ALA A 61 -16.93 36.10 6.19
CA ALA A 61 -17.89 37.01 5.62
C ALA A 61 -19.17 37.11 6.48
N ILE A 62 -19.68 35.98 6.96
CA ILE A 62 -20.86 35.95 7.83
C ILE A 62 -20.58 36.69 9.16
N LEU A 63 -19.42 36.43 9.77
CA LEU A 63 -19.03 37.08 11.03
C LEU A 63 -18.79 38.60 10.85
N THR A 64 -18.34 39.02 9.66
CA THR A 64 -18.01 40.43 9.40
C THR A 64 -19.24 41.25 8.95
N TYR A 65 -20.08 40.69 8.07
CA TYR A 65 -21.15 41.44 7.41
C TYR A 65 -22.57 41.10 7.90
N ALA A 66 -22.74 39.99 8.65
CA ALA A 66 -24.04 39.68 9.25
C ALA A 66 -24.05 39.96 10.76
N ASP A 67 -23.39 39.13 11.59
CA ASP A 67 -23.28 39.38 13.03
C ASP A 67 -22.06 38.60 13.58
N PRO A 68 -21.14 39.22 14.33
CA PRO A 68 -19.96 38.57 14.89
C PRO A 68 -20.27 37.51 15.95
N LYS A 69 -21.51 37.46 16.45
CA LYS A 69 -21.95 36.45 17.44
C LYS A 69 -22.49 35.18 16.82
N ILE A 70 -22.61 35.07 15.49
CA ILE A 70 -23.11 33.90 14.78
C ILE A 70 -22.16 32.72 14.98
N GLN A 71 -22.73 31.58 15.32
CA GLN A 71 -22.01 30.30 15.47
C GLN A 71 -22.04 29.58 14.11
N ILE A 72 -21.10 29.91 13.23
CA ILE A 72 -20.99 29.34 11.88
C ILE A 72 -19.83 28.33 11.73
N LYS A 73 -18.77 28.45 12.53
CA LYS A 73 -17.58 27.60 12.42
C LYS A 73 -17.92 26.11 12.53
N GLY A 74 -17.55 25.36 11.49
CA GLY A 74 -17.80 23.91 11.41
C GLY A 74 -19.26 23.55 11.05
N ASN A 75 -20.10 24.51 10.70
CA ASN A 75 -21.50 24.28 10.32
C ASN A 75 -21.76 24.48 8.82
N ILE A 76 -20.70 24.64 8.01
CA ILE A 76 -20.80 24.70 6.55
C ILE A 76 -20.44 23.32 6.01
N SER A 77 -21.41 22.64 5.37
CA SER A 77 -21.18 21.40 4.64
C SER A 77 -20.81 21.68 3.19
N VAL A 78 -20.07 20.79 2.56
CA VAL A 78 -19.70 20.92 1.15
C VAL A 78 -20.24 19.74 0.38
N LYS A 79 -21.03 20.03 -0.66
CA LYS A 79 -21.57 19.04 -1.60
C LYS A 79 -20.95 19.27 -2.98
N SER A 80 -20.86 18.26 -3.81
CA SER A 80 -20.42 18.38 -5.20
C SER A 80 -21.59 18.10 -6.15
N LYS A 81 -21.69 18.90 -7.24
CA LYS A 81 -22.63 18.63 -8.33
C LYS A 81 -22.24 17.37 -9.12
N GLN A 82 -20.95 17.02 -9.12
CA GLN A 82 -20.53 15.76 -9.71
C GLN A 82 -21.08 14.59 -8.89
N ALA A 83 -21.85 13.73 -9.54
CA ALA A 83 -22.17 12.43 -8.98
C ALA A 83 -20.87 11.72 -8.52
N PRO A 84 -20.90 10.97 -7.41
CA PRO A 84 -19.76 10.15 -7.03
C PRO A 84 -19.33 9.35 -8.27
N ARG A 85 -18.07 9.46 -8.66
CA ARG A 85 -17.56 8.58 -9.71
C ARG A 85 -17.84 7.15 -9.28
N PRO A 86 -18.32 6.28 -10.19
CA PRO A 86 -18.45 4.87 -9.85
C PRO A 86 -17.09 4.41 -9.32
N ALA A 87 -17.10 3.72 -8.18
CA ALA A 87 -15.90 3.13 -7.61
C ALA A 87 -15.22 2.31 -8.71
N LEU A 88 -13.91 2.46 -8.86
CA LEU A 88 -13.14 1.64 -9.79
C LEU A 88 -13.43 0.16 -9.47
N PRO A 89 -13.67 -0.69 -10.48
CA PRO A 89 -13.95 -2.09 -10.25
C PRO A 89 -12.80 -2.72 -9.46
N ASP A 90 -13.13 -3.50 -8.45
CA ASP A 90 -12.16 -4.33 -7.74
C ASP A 90 -11.64 -5.38 -8.74
N LEU A 91 -10.35 -5.33 -9.03
CA LEU A 91 -9.71 -6.21 -10.01
C LEU A 91 -9.40 -7.60 -9.43
N LEU A 92 -9.46 -7.75 -8.12
CA LEU A 92 -9.20 -8.98 -7.39
C LEU A 92 -10.32 -9.23 -6.34
N PRO A 93 -11.58 -9.39 -6.76
CA PRO A 93 -12.73 -9.46 -5.85
C PRO A 93 -12.70 -10.66 -4.90
N ASP A 94 -12.05 -11.75 -5.30
CA ASP A 94 -11.93 -12.99 -4.54
C ASP A 94 -10.68 -13.05 -3.64
N VAL A 95 -9.94 -11.96 -3.57
CA VAL A 95 -8.76 -11.82 -2.70
C VAL A 95 -9.13 -11.07 -1.42
N LYS A 96 -8.96 -11.71 -0.26
CA LYS A 96 -9.34 -11.13 1.02
C LYS A 96 -8.39 -10.02 1.49
N ASN A 97 -7.08 -10.28 1.39
CA ASN A 97 -6.06 -9.39 1.91
C ASN A 97 -4.92 -9.25 0.90
N ILE A 98 -4.60 -8.02 0.52
CA ILE A 98 -3.48 -7.68 -0.36
C ILE A 98 -2.40 -7.00 0.48
N VAL A 99 -1.25 -7.65 0.61
CA VAL A 99 -0.15 -7.19 1.44
C VAL A 99 1.03 -6.79 0.57
N ALA A 100 1.41 -5.52 0.64
CA ALA A 100 2.63 -5.03 0.01
C ALA A 100 3.85 -5.39 0.87
N VAL A 101 4.85 -6.04 0.30
CA VAL A 101 6.17 -6.22 0.93
C VAL A 101 7.15 -5.29 0.23
N ALA A 102 7.63 -4.29 0.94
CA ALA A 102 8.41 -3.20 0.37
C ALA A 102 9.67 -2.90 1.17
N SER A 103 10.61 -2.24 0.53
CA SER A 103 11.84 -1.77 1.18
C SER A 103 12.27 -0.42 0.63
N GLY A 104 12.87 0.40 1.46
CA GLY A 104 13.41 1.69 1.03
C GLY A 104 14.68 1.57 0.18
N LYS A 105 15.35 0.42 0.23
CA LYS A 105 16.67 0.18 -0.39
C LYS A 105 16.75 -1.23 -0.95
N GLY A 106 17.51 -1.41 -2.02
CA GLY A 106 17.88 -2.72 -2.53
C GLY A 106 18.88 -3.46 -1.63
N GLY A 107 18.90 -4.78 -1.68
CA GLY A 107 19.85 -5.62 -0.96
C GLY A 107 19.53 -5.89 0.52
N VAL A 108 18.38 -5.45 1.03
CA VAL A 108 17.96 -5.74 2.42
C VAL A 108 17.28 -7.11 2.59
N GLY A 109 17.14 -7.89 1.50
CA GLY A 109 16.52 -9.21 1.52
C GLY A 109 14.99 -9.19 1.47
N LYS A 110 14.38 -8.15 0.91
CA LYS A 110 12.93 -7.99 0.74
C LYS A 110 12.27 -9.22 0.11
N SER A 111 12.75 -9.65 -1.07
CA SER A 111 12.19 -10.79 -1.82
C SER A 111 12.38 -12.11 -1.07
N THR A 112 13.50 -12.29 -0.36
CA THR A 112 13.72 -13.45 0.54
C THR A 112 12.68 -13.49 1.66
N VAL A 113 12.42 -12.34 2.29
CA VAL A 113 11.39 -12.24 3.34
C VAL A 113 10.01 -12.49 2.74
N CYS A 114 9.69 -11.90 1.59
CA CYS A 114 8.40 -12.04 0.93
C CYS A 114 8.12 -13.51 0.55
N THR A 115 9.08 -14.18 -0.09
CA THR A 115 8.94 -15.59 -0.51
C THR A 115 8.76 -16.53 0.69
N ASN A 116 9.61 -16.40 1.72
CA ASN A 116 9.50 -17.23 2.90
C ASN A 116 8.22 -16.94 3.71
N LEU A 117 7.75 -15.70 3.76
CA LEU A 117 6.47 -15.34 4.37
C LEU A 117 5.30 -15.99 3.62
N ALA A 118 5.32 -15.98 2.27
CA ALA A 118 4.30 -16.62 1.45
C ALA A 118 4.19 -18.13 1.76
N ILE A 119 5.32 -18.81 1.82
CA ILE A 119 5.39 -20.25 2.16
C ILE A 119 4.89 -20.48 3.59
N ALA A 120 5.35 -19.69 4.57
CA ALA A 120 4.92 -19.84 5.95
C ALA A 120 3.40 -19.63 6.12
N LEU A 121 2.79 -18.72 5.36
CA LEU A 121 1.34 -18.56 5.32
C LEU A 121 0.65 -19.78 4.68
N ALA A 122 1.19 -20.31 3.57
CA ALA A 122 0.65 -21.50 2.91
C ALA A 122 0.71 -22.74 3.82
N GLN A 123 1.81 -22.92 4.56
CA GLN A 123 1.96 -24.01 5.55
C GLN A 123 0.95 -23.91 6.71
N LYS A 124 0.44 -22.72 6.99
CA LYS A 124 -0.64 -22.51 7.97
C LYS A 124 -2.04 -22.76 7.38
N GLY A 125 -2.13 -23.19 6.13
CA GLY A 125 -3.38 -23.54 5.45
C GLY A 125 -4.09 -22.37 4.76
N TYR A 126 -3.45 -21.20 4.65
CA TYR A 126 -3.99 -20.07 3.88
C TYR A 126 -3.78 -20.29 2.39
N LYS A 127 -4.75 -19.84 1.57
CA LYS A 127 -4.61 -19.73 0.12
C LYS A 127 -3.77 -18.49 -0.19
N VAL A 128 -2.58 -18.68 -0.76
CA VAL A 128 -1.59 -17.60 -0.94
C VAL A 128 -1.25 -17.38 -2.40
N GLY A 129 -1.32 -16.13 -2.82
CA GLY A 129 -0.77 -15.64 -4.08
C GLY A 129 0.47 -14.77 -3.84
N LEU A 130 1.42 -14.80 -4.75
CA LEU A 130 2.63 -14.00 -4.72
C LEU A 130 2.91 -13.39 -6.09
N LEU A 131 2.91 -12.07 -6.17
CA LEU A 131 3.32 -11.32 -7.36
C LEU A 131 4.71 -10.74 -7.14
N ASP A 132 5.68 -11.14 -7.96
CA ASP A 132 7.00 -10.51 -8.05
C ASP A 132 6.92 -9.33 -9.02
N ALA A 133 6.94 -8.12 -8.48
CA ALA A 133 6.85 -6.88 -9.23
C ALA A 133 8.22 -6.19 -9.41
N ASP A 134 9.32 -6.83 -9.03
CA ASP A 134 10.67 -6.28 -9.21
C ASP A 134 11.19 -6.57 -10.63
N ILE A 135 10.98 -5.60 -11.52
CA ILE A 135 11.33 -5.73 -12.94
C ILE A 135 12.83 -5.81 -13.19
N PHE A 136 13.61 -5.13 -12.33
CA PHE A 136 15.06 -5.01 -12.53
C PHE A 136 15.84 -6.17 -11.91
N GLY A 137 15.21 -6.93 -11.02
CA GLY A 137 15.84 -8.06 -10.35
C GLY A 137 14.83 -9.12 -9.92
N PRO A 138 14.03 -9.67 -10.86
CA PRO A 138 13.03 -10.67 -10.52
C PRO A 138 13.73 -11.92 -9.98
N SER A 139 13.58 -12.17 -8.69
CA SER A 139 14.30 -13.24 -7.98
C SER A 139 13.39 -14.32 -7.40
N VAL A 140 12.10 -14.03 -7.28
CA VAL A 140 11.13 -14.95 -6.67
C VAL A 140 10.98 -16.28 -7.43
N PRO A 141 10.97 -16.32 -8.79
CA PRO A 141 10.90 -17.59 -9.51
C PRO A 141 12.04 -18.54 -9.15
N ARG A 142 13.27 -18.02 -9.04
CA ARG A 142 14.43 -18.80 -8.64
C ARG A 142 14.29 -19.30 -7.20
N MET A 143 13.89 -18.41 -6.29
CA MET A 143 13.73 -18.77 -4.87
C MET A 143 12.67 -19.85 -4.65
N LEU A 144 11.64 -19.90 -5.52
CA LEU A 144 10.60 -20.93 -5.48
C LEU A 144 10.93 -22.16 -6.34
N GLY A 145 12.09 -22.21 -7.00
CA GLY A 145 12.48 -23.33 -7.87
C GLY A 145 11.62 -23.49 -9.13
N VAL A 146 11.06 -22.38 -9.65
CA VAL A 146 10.15 -22.38 -10.80
C VAL A 146 10.65 -21.48 -11.95
N GLU A 147 11.94 -21.11 -11.97
CA GLU A 147 12.52 -20.19 -12.94
C GLU A 147 12.33 -20.68 -14.39
N ASP A 148 12.40 -21.99 -14.62
CA ASP A 148 12.29 -22.63 -15.93
C ASP A 148 10.89 -23.19 -16.24
N VAL A 149 9.90 -22.95 -15.37
CA VAL A 149 8.54 -23.42 -15.58
C VAL A 149 7.84 -22.53 -16.60
N PRO A 150 7.32 -23.10 -17.73
CA PRO A 150 6.61 -22.30 -18.71
C PRO A 150 5.29 -21.79 -18.15
N VAL A 151 5.04 -20.50 -18.34
CA VAL A 151 3.75 -19.86 -18.07
C VAL A 151 2.89 -19.98 -19.31
N TYR A 152 1.64 -20.38 -19.15
CA TYR A 152 0.69 -20.51 -20.24
C TYR A 152 -0.60 -19.77 -19.95
N THR A 153 -1.42 -19.59 -20.98
CA THR A 153 -2.77 -19.05 -20.85
C THR A 153 -3.79 -20.15 -21.07
N GLU A 154 -4.90 -20.09 -20.34
CA GLU A 154 -6.03 -20.98 -20.49
C GLU A 154 -7.30 -20.17 -20.75
N LYS A 155 -8.20 -20.73 -21.59
CA LYS A 155 -9.46 -20.08 -21.93
C LYS A 155 -10.50 -20.37 -20.84
N MET A 156 -10.79 -19.37 -20.03
CA MET A 156 -11.77 -19.43 -18.95
C MET A 156 -12.85 -18.36 -19.17
N GLU A 157 -14.13 -18.77 -19.16
CA GLU A 157 -15.27 -17.87 -19.35
C GLU A 157 -15.16 -16.96 -20.59
N GLY A 158 -14.54 -17.47 -21.66
CA GLY A 158 -14.38 -16.74 -22.93
C GLY A 158 -13.24 -15.75 -22.99
N ARG A 159 -12.40 -15.66 -21.92
CA ARG A 159 -11.16 -14.86 -21.88
C ARG A 159 -9.96 -15.77 -21.75
N ASP A 160 -8.85 -15.36 -22.35
CA ASP A 160 -7.56 -16.03 -22.15
C ASP A 160 -6.92 -15.48 -20.88
N LEU A 161 -6.83 -16.31 -19.83
CA LEU A 161 -6.24 -15.95 -18.54
C LEU A 161 -4.88 -16.61 -18.36
N ILE A 162 -3.94 -15.87 -17.78
CA ILE A 162 -2.61 -16.38 -17.41
C ILE A 162 -2.80 -17.32 -16.22
N VAL A 163 -2.29 -18.54 -16.32
CA VAL A 163 -2.32 -19.50 -15.21
C VAL A 163 -1.09 -19.28 -14.34
N PRO A 164 -1.26 -18.89 -13.04
CA PRO A 164 -0.14 -18.76 -12.14
C PRO A 164 0.59 -20.08 -11.92
N VAL A 165 1.91 -20.01 -11.85
CA VAL A 165 2.73 -21.18 -11.48
C VAL A 165 2.51 -21.46 -9.99
N GLU A 166 2.35 -22.75 -9.63
CA GLU A 166 2.15 -23.13 -8.22
C GLU A 166 3.30 -24.00 -7.74
N ASN A 167 3.94 -23.62 -6.64
CA ASN A 167 4.88 -24.44 -5.91
C ASN A 167 4.76 -24.15 -4.40
N TYR A 168 4.98 -25.18 -3.59
CA TYR A 168 4.90 -25.12 -2.12
C TYR A 168 3.58 -24.53 -1.58
N GLY A 169 2.47 -24.70 -2.33
CA GLY A 169 1.16 -24.17 -1.95
C GLY A 169 1.00 -22.66 -2.19
N VAL A 170 1.91 -22.07 -2.96
CA VAL A 170 1.88 -20.64 -3.33
C VAL A 170 1.66 -20.50 -4.84
N LYS A 171 0.58 -19.83 -5.25
CA LYS A 171 0.38 -19.39 -6.63
C LYS A 171 1.25 -18.17 -6.89
N MET A 172 2.08 -18.20 -7.93
CA MET A 172 2.97 -17.07 -8.20
C MET A 172 3.01 -16.67 -9.67
N LEU A 173 3.17 -15.37 -9.89
CA LEU A 173 3.60 -14.81 -11.16
C LEU A 173 4.74 -13.81 -10.94
N SER A 174 5.65 -13.75 -11.87
CA SER A 174 6.72 -12.77 -11.88
C SER A 174 6.80 -12.11 -13.24
N ILE A 175 7.12 -10.85 -13.23
CA ILE A 175 7.49 -10.15 -14.47
C ILE A 175 8.68 -10.83 -15.16
N GLY A 176 9.54 -11.51 -14.39
CA GLY A 176 10.69 -12.25 -14.88
C GLY A 176 10.36 -13.41 -15.83
N PHE A 177 9.13 -13.94 -15.82
CA PHE A 177 8.70 -14.95 -16.79
C PHE A 177 8.51 -14.41 -18.22
N PHE A 178 8.29 -13.10 -18.33
CA PHE A 178 7.93 -12.44 -19.59
C PHE A 178 9.05 -11.56 -20.16
N VAL A 179 10.08 -11.29 -19.35
CA VAL A 179 11.20 -10.41 -19.71
C VAL A 179 12.48 -11.21 -19.71
N LYS A 180 13.11 -11.33 -20.88
CA LYS A 180 14.45 -11.92 -20.93
C LYS A 180 15.44 -11.05 -20.18
N LYS A 181 16.43 -11.66 -19.54
CA LYS A 181 17.45 -10.94 -18.73
C LYS A 181 18.16 -9.84 -19.53
N GLU A 182 18.36 -10.08 -20.83
CA GLU A 182 19.01 -9.15 -21.77
C GLU A 182 18.12 -7.95 -22.13
N ASP A 183 16.80 -8.14 -22.10
CA ASP A 183 15.80 -7.14 -22.52
C ASP A 183 15.31 -6.26 -21.34
N ALA A 184 15.62 -6.62 -20.11
CA ALA A 184 15.16 -5.90 -18.92
C ALA A 184 15.56 -4.41 -18.90
N VAL A 185 16.67 -4.04 -19.58
CA VAL A 185 17.15 -2.66 -19.69
C VAL A 185 16.21 -1.80 -20.57
N VAL A 186 15.42 -2.41 -21.45
CA VAL A 186 14.52 -1.72 -22.40
C VAL A 186 13.14 -1.43 -21.77
N TRP A 187 12.77 -2.15 -20.71
CA TRP A 187 11.49 -2.01 -20.05
C TRP A 187 11.43 -0.72 -19.22
N ARG A 188 10.83 0.32 -19.81
CA ARG A 188 10.70 1.63 -19.17
C ARG A 188 9.28 1.87 -18.67
N GLY A 189 9.17 2.42 -17.47
CA GLY A 189 7.99 3.00 -16.82
C GLY A 189 6.63 2.45 -17.28
N ALA A 190 6.08 2.95 -18.37
CA ALA A 190 4.74 2.60 -18.82
C ALA A 190 4.58 1.14 -19.28
N MET A 191 5.60 0.55 -19.92
CA MET A 191 5.54 -0.87 -20.34
C MET A 191 5.52 -1.78 -19.13
N ALA A 192 6.40 -1.53 -18.21
CA ALA A 192 6.49 -2.24 -16.95
C ALA A 192 5.19 -2.16 -16.11
N SER A 193 4.65 -0.97 -16.00
CA SER A 193 3.38 -0.73 -15.31
C SER A 193 2.21 -1.45 -15.96
N ASN A 194 2.14 -1.47 -17.31
CA ASN A 194 1.09 -2.18 -18.04
C ASN A 194 1.22 -3.70 -17.88
N ALA A 195 2.44 -4.25 -17.96
CA ALA A 195 2.65 -5.67 -17.76
C ALA A 195 2.25 -6.12 -16.34
N LEU A 196 2.67 -5.39 -15.29
CA LEU A 196 2.25 -5.67 -13.92
C LEU A 196 0.74 -5.62 -13.78
N LYS A 197 0.08 -4.62 -14.39
CA LYS A 197 -1.37 -4.56 -14.41
C LYS A 197 -1.98 -5.81 -15.04
N GLN A 198 -1.46 -6.27 -16.19
CA GLN A 198 -1.92 -7.51 -16.84
C GLN A 198 -1.72 -8.74 -15.94
N LEU A 199 -0.56 -8.87 -15.27
CA LEU A 199 -0.32 -9.97 -14.32
C LEU A 199 -1.31 -9.98 -13.15
N ILE A 200 -1.88 -8.84 -12.82
CA ILE A 200 -2.91 -8.73 -11.78
C ILE A 200 -4.30 -9.03 -12.35
N THR A 201 -4.63 -8.46 -13.53
CA THR A 201 -6.01 -8.46 -14.05
C THR A 201 -6.34 -9.63 -14.96
N ASP A 202 -5.35 -10.14 -15.68
CA ASP A 202 -5.51 -11.14 -16.73
C ASP A 202 -4.95 -12.52 -16.28
N ALA A 203 -4.80 -12.72 -14.98
CA ALA A 203 -4.39 -14.00 -14.38
C ALA A 203 -5.50 -14.64 -13.56
N ASP A 204 -5.53 -15.97 -13.56
CA ASP A 204 -6.45 -16.77 -12.73
C ASP A 204 -5.89 -16.96 -11.33
N TRP A 205 -6.00 -15.93 -10.50
CA TRP A 205 -5.60 -16.01 -9.10
C TRP A 205 -6.58 -16.86 -8.26
N GLY A 206 -7.88 -16.87 -8.64
CA GLY A 206 -8.95 -17.50 -7.89
C GLY A 206 -9.12 -16.89 -6.48
N GLU A 207 -9.71 -17.68 -5.58
CA GLU A 207 -9.87 -17.27 -4.18
C GLU A 207 -8.53 -17.30 -3.43
N LEU A 208 -8.16 -16.18 -2.81
CA LEU A 208 -6.96 -16.07 -1.97
C LEU A 208 -7.28 -15.45 -0.60
N ASP A 209 -6.67 -15.99 0.45
CA ASP A 209 -6.69 -15.37 1.77
C ASP A 209 -5.67 -14.22 1.85
N TYR A 210 -4.50 -14.43 1.26
CA TYR A 210 -3.42 -13.44 1.18
C TYR A 210 -2.84 -13.37 -0.23
N PHE A 211 -2.72 -12.16 -0.74
CA PHE A 211 -2.00 -11.86 -1.96
C PHE A 211 -0.83 -10.96 -1.61
N LEU A 212 0.37 -11.52 -1.64
CA LEU A 212 1.60 -10.79 -1.38
C LEU A 212 2.11 -10.17 -2.67
N ILE A 213 2.52 -8.92 -2.62
CA ILE A 213 3.18 -8.24 -3.74
C ILE A 213 4.59 -7.89 -3.28
N ASP A 214 5.59 -8.50 -3.91
CA ASP A 214 7.00 -8.16 -3.73
C ASP A 214 7.31 -6.92 -4.56
N PHE A 215 7.33 -5.76 -3.91
CA PHE A 215 7.52 -4.46 -4.56
C PHE A 215 8.97 -4.29 -5.03
N PRO A 216 9.24 -3.52 -6.09
CA PRO A 216 10.61 -3.13 -6.41
C PRO A 216 11.23 -2.33 -5.25
N PRO A 217 12.56 -2.28 -5.14
CA PRO A 217 13.21 -1.50 -4.09
C PRO A 217 13.05 0.01 -4.32
N GLY A 218 13.06 0.78 -3.24
CA GLY A 218 12.98 2.24 -3.28
C GLY A 218 11.56 2.77 -3.44
N THR A 219 11.43 3.89 -4.15
CA THR A 219 10.15 4.59 -4.39
C THR A 219 10.08 5.04 -5.85
N SER A 220 9.58 4.20 -6.72
CA SER A 220 9.46 4.46 -8.17
C SER A 220 8.00 4.64 -8.60
N ASP A 221 7.77 5.03 -9.86
CA ASP A 221 6.44 5.13 -10.47
C ASP A 221 5.67 3.80 -10.45
N ILE A 222 6.39 2.67 -10.38
CA ILE A 222 5.80 1.34 -10.27
C ILE A 222 5.02 1.18 -8.95
N HIS A 223 5.54 1.72 -7.85
CA HIS A 223 4.85 1.73 -6.57
C HIS A 223 3.50 2.44 -6.66
N LEU A 224 3.47 3.61 -7.30
CA LEU A 224 2.25 4.36 -7.54
C LEU A 224 1.27 3.59 -8.43
N THR A 225 1.78 2.91 -9.46
CA THR A 225 0.95 2.07 -10.33
C THR A 225 0.28 0.94 -9.54
N LEU A 226 1.03 0.21 -8.70
CA LEU A 226 0.49 -0.89 -7.91
C LEU A 226 -0.58 -0.42 -6.93
N VAL A 227 -0.33 0.66 -6.18
CA VAL A 227 -1.34 1.20 -5.23
C VAL A 227 -2.58 1.77 -5.92
N GLN A 228 -2.45 2.17 -7.20
CA GLN A 228 -3.57 2.60 -8.04
C GLN A 228 -4.29 1.45 -8.75
N THR A 229 -3.72 0.25 -8.74
CA THR A 229 -4.28 -0.91 -9.43
C THR A 229 -5.09 -1.77 -8.47
N VAL A 230 -4.62 -1.96 -7.25
CA VAL A 230 -5.25 -2.86 -6.27
C VAL A 230 -5.46 -2.18 -4.90
N PRO A 231 -6.53 -2.57 -4.16
CA PRO A 231 -6.81 -2.03 -2.83
C PRO A 231 -5.91 -2.68 -1.77
N ILE A 232 -4.67 -2.20 -1.63
CA ILE A 232 -3.69 -2.76 -0.70
C ILE A 232 -4.19 -2.66 0.74
N THR A 233 -4.32 -3.80 1.41
CA THR A 233 -4.75 -3.90 2.81
C THR A 233 -3.76 -3.22 3.75
N GLY A 234 -2.46 -3.41 3.50
CA GLY A 234 -1.41 -2.77 4.25
C GLY A 234 -0.02 -3.15 3.76
N ALA A 235 1.01 -2.46 4.24
CA ALA A 235 2.38 -2.65 3.84
C ALA A 235 3.26 -3.19 4.98
N VAL A 236 4.09 -4.18 4.67
CA VAL A 236 5.19 -4.70 5.49
C VAL A 236 6.48 -4.08 4.96
N ILE A 237 7.22 -3.40 5.82
CA ILE A 237 8.47 -2.74 5.46
C ILE A 237 9.65 -3.57 5.92
N VAL A 238 10.48 -4.02 4.98
CA VAL A 238 11.69 -4.79 5.25
C VAL A 238 12.92 -3.89 5.24
N SER A 239 13.73 -3.96 6.27
CA SER A 239 15.01 -3.25 6.33
C SER A 239 16.05 -4.05 7.12
N THR A 240 17.30 -3.63 7.06
CA THR A 240 18.37 -4.05 7.97
C THR A 240 18.55 -3.03 9.08
N PRO A 241 19.21 -3.38 10.22
CA PRO A 241 19.33 -2.45 11.36
C PRO A 241 20.24 -1.24 11.12
N GLN A 242 20.92 -1.15 9.98
CA GLN A 242 21.84 -0.04 9.65
C GLN A 242 21.09 1.30 9.47
N GLU A 243 21.61 2.38 10.02
CA GLU A 243 21.00 3.72 9.89
C GLU A 243 20.81 4.16 8.43
N VAL A 244 21.73 3.80 7.53
CA VAL A 244 21.60 4.10 6.10
C VAL A 244 20.37 3.40 5.50
N ALA A 245 20.11 2.14 5.86
CA ALA A 245 18.95 1.40 5.41
C ALA A 245 17.65 1.92 6.05
N LEU A 246 17.71 2.30 7.34
CA LEU A 246 16.59 2.88 8.06
C LEU A 246 16.18 4.26 7.52
N ALA A 247 17.14 5.08 7.09
CA ALA A 247 16.85 6.35 6.43
C ALA A 247 16.03 6.16 5.15
N ASP A 248 16.34 5.13 4.36
CA ASP A 248 15.57 4.80 3.17
C ASP A 248 14.24 4.10 3.51
N ALA A 249 14.19 3.29 4.57
CA ALA A 249 12.93 2.70 5.07
C ALA A 249 11.92 3.79 5.47
N ARG A 250 12.38 4.88 6.11
CA ARG A 250 11.53 6.05 6.43
C ARG A 250 10.91 6.67 5.18
N LYS A 251 11.65 6.75 4.06
CA LYS A 251 11.12 7.23 2.77
C LYS A 251 10.06 6.28 2.22
N GLY A 252 10.32 4.96 2.29
CA GLY A 252 9.35 3.93 1.89
C GLY A 252 8.06 4.03 2.70
N ILE A 253 8.15 4.17 4.03
CA ILE A 253 7.00 4.39 4.90
C ILE A 253 6.23 5.65 4.47
N SER A 254 6.93 6.77 4.28
CA SER A 254 6.31 8.05 3.89
C SER A 254 5.57 7.95 2.54
N MET A 255 6.04 7.12 1.62
CA MET A 255 5.36 6.87 0.34
C MET A 255 3.99 6.21 0.57
N PHE A 256 3.91 5.18 1.42
CA PHE A 256 2.65 4.49 1.70
C PHE A 256 1.70 5.33 2.56
N THR A 257 2.22 6.06 3.54
CA THR A 257 1.41 6.87 4.47
C THR A 257 1.06 8.27 3.96
N GLY A 258 1.61 8.68 2.82
CA GLY A 258 1.34 9.99 2.22
C GLY A 258 -0.16 10.21 1.96
N GLU A 259 -0.65 11.45 2.12
CA GLU A 259 -2.08 11.83 2.04
C GLU A 259 -2.81 11.29 0.79
N LYS A 260 -2.07 11.12 -0.33
CA LYS A 260 -2.65 10.65 -1.59
C LYS A 260 -2.68 9.13 -1.72
N VAL A 261 -1.87 8.40 -0.97
CA VAL A 261 -1.74 6.94 -1.02
C VAL A 261 -2.49 6.29 0.14
N ASN A 262 -2.22 6.75 1.35
CA ASN A 262 -2.91 6.37 2.59
C ASN A 262 -3.06 4.84 2.79
N VAL A 263 -2.00 4.10 2.51
CA VAL A 263 -1.91 2.66 2.79
C VAL A 263 -1.33 2.45 4.19
N PRO A 264 -2.03 1.73 5.08
CA PRO A 264 -1.54 1.48 6.44
C PRO A 264 -0.24 0.68 6.47
N ILE A 265 0.66 0.99 7.40
CA ILE A 265 1.83 0.15 7.69
C ILE A 265 1.42 -0.92 8.70
N LEU A 266 1.51 -2.19 8.30
CA LEU A 266 1.25 -3.35 9.18
C LEU A 266 2.36 -3.51 10.20
N GLY A 267 3.59 -3.22 9.80
CA GLY A 267 4.75 -3.25 10.66
C GLY A 267 6.07 -3.36 9.89
N LEU A 268 7.16 -3.47 10.64
CA LEU A 268 8.51 -3.58 10.14
C LEU A 268 9.07 -4.98 10.36
N VAL A 269 9.91 -5.44 9.42
CA VAL A 269 10.73 -6.64 9.55
C VAL A 269 12.19 -6.24 9.55
N GLU A 270 12.91 -6.58 10.62
CA GLU A 270 14.35 -6.41 10.69
C GLU A 270 15.03 -7.66 10.15
N ASN A 271 15.50 -7.60 8.92
CA ASN A 271 16.27 -8.68 8.33
C ASN A 271 17.76 -8.48 8.60
N MET A 272 18.53 -9.57 8.57
CA MET A 272 19.96 -9.58 8.90
C MET A 272 20.24 -9.02 10.30
N ALA A 273 19.35 -9.31 11.25
CA ALA A 273 19.35 -8.71 12.59
C ALA A 273 20.60 -9.10 13.40
N TRP A 274 21.07 -10.34 13.29
CA TRP A 274 22.31 -10.82 13.90
C TRP A 274 22.85 -12.03 13.13
N PHE A 275 24.11 -12.35 13.39
CA PHE A 275 24.78 -13.59 12.96
C PHE A 275 25.13 -14.42 14.18
N THR A 276 24.91 -15.72 14.11
CA THR A 276 25.35 -16.70 15.12
C THR A 276 26.23 -17.74 14.42
N PRO A 277 27.55 -17.81 14.75
CA PRO A 277 28.42 -18.88 14.24
C PRO A 277 27.99 -20.25 14.75
N ALA A 278 28.15 -21.28 13.92
CA ALA A 278 27.81 -22.64 14.31
C ALA A 278 28.66 -23.15 15.52
N GLU A 279 29.89 -22.69 15.61
CA GLU A 279 30.82 -23.01 16.68
C GLU A 279 30.50 -22.32 18.03
N LEU A 280 29.72 -21.26 17.99
CA LEU A 280 29.33 -20.45 19.15
C LEU A 280 27.82 -20.17 19.14
N PRO A 281 26.98 -21.19 19.33
CA PRO A 281 25.52 -21.06 19.12
C PRO A 281 24.82 -20.12 20.10
N GLU A 282 25.44 -19.81 21.23
CA GLU A 282 24.91 -18.86 22.22
C GLU A 282 25.27 -17.38 21.91
N ASN A 283 26.20 -17.16 20.94
CA ASN A 283 26.68 -15.81 20.65
C ASN A 283 25.91 -15.18 19.50
N LYS A 284 25.53 -13.91 19.67
CA LYS A 284 24.91 -13.09 18.62
C LYS A 284 25.84 -11.93 18.27
N TYR A 285 26.19 -11.87 17.00
CA TYR A 285 27.01 -10.76 16.45
C TYR A 285 26.13 -9.85 15.62
N TYR A 286 26.03 -8.59 16.01
CA TYR A 286 25.20 -7.58 15.37
C TYR A 286 25.98 -6.83 14.29
N ILE A 287 26.28 -7.52 13.18
CA ILE A 287 27.16 -7.04 12.11
C ILE A 287 26.65 -5.72 11.50
N PHE A 288 25.33 -5.61 11.37
CA PHE A 288 24.67 -4.43 10.77
C PHE A 288 24.06 -3.47 11.80
N GLY A 289 24.36 -3.62 13.06
CA GLY A 289 23.74 -2.89 14.16
C GLY A 289 22.67 -3.71 14.87
N LYS A 290 22.12 -3.15 15.95
CA LYS A 290 21.18 -3.84 16.84
C LYS A 290 19.88 -3.07 16.97
N ASP A 291 18.76 -3.76 16.78
CA ASP A 291 17.42 -3.25 17.07
C ASP A 291 17.03 -1.96 16.32
N GLY A 292 17.65 -1.68 15.16
CA GLY A 292 17.40 -0.44 14.42
C GLY A 292 15.95 -0.34 13.90
N CYS A 293 15.41 -1.41 13.29
CA CYS A 293 14.01 -1.43 12.88
C CYS A 293 13.05 -1.44 14.07
N LYS A 294 13.44 -2.07 15.19
CA LYS A 294 12.65 -2.06 16.42
C LYS A 294 12.48 -0.64 16.95
N GLN A 295 13.58 0.10 17.04
CA GLN A 295 13.56 1.51 17.47
C GLN A 295 12.74 2.38 16.50
N LEU A 296 12.89 2.16 15.19
CA LEU A 296 12.11 2.88 14.18
C LEU A 296 10.61 2.58 14.31
N ALA A 297 10.24 1.32 14.56
CA ALA A 297 8.86 0.91 14.77
C ALA A 297 8.27 1.58 16.03
N GLU A 298 8.96 1.51 17.16
CA GLU A 298 8.55 2.12 18.42
C GLU A 298 8.36 3.64 18.31
N GLN A 299 9.30 4.34 17.64
CA GLN A 299 9.22 5.80 17.42
C GLN A 299 8.00 6.24 16.62
N ASN A 300 7.49 5.39 15.74
CA ASN A 300 6.37 5.70 14.84
C ASN A 300 5.07 4.98 15.21
N GLY A 301 5.04 4.21 16.29
CA GLY A 301 3.86 3.46 16.73
C GLY A 301 3.51 2.26 15.84
N TYR A 302 4.49 1.71 15.12
CA TYR A 302 4.32 0.50 14.30
C TYR A 302 4.73 -0.76 15.06
N ALA A 303 4.23 -1.92 14.61
CA ALA A 303 4.66 -3.21 15.12
C ALA A 303 6.03 -3.60 14.56
N LEU A 304 6.88 -4.25 15.36
CA LEU A 304 7.99 -5.05 14.86
C LEU A 304 7.45 -6.47 14.60
N LEU A 305 7.30 -6.84 13.33
CA LEU A 305 6.70 -8.12 12.94
C LEU A 305 7.65 -9.29 13.10
N GLY A 306 8.96 -9.05 12.98
CA GLY A 306 9.96 -10.09 13.14
C GLY A 306 11.38 -9.58 12.98
N GLN A 307 12.31 -10.37 13.52
CA GLN A 307 13.76 -10.22 13.34
C GLN A 307 14.30 -11.52 12.77
N ILE A 308 14.91 -11.42 11.58
CA ILE A 308 15.44 -12.59 10.85
C ILE A 308 16.96 -12.55 10.93
N PRO A 309 17.62 -13.63 11.39
CA PRO A 309 19.08 -13.68 11.49
C PRO A 309 19.76 -13.81 10.12
N ILE A 310 21.03 -13.53 10.06
CA ILE A 310 21.90 -13.93 8.94
C ILE A 310 22.26 -15.41 9.15
N VAL A 311 21.81 -16.27 8.22
CA VAL A 311 22.12 -17.71 8.23
C VAL A 311 22.43 -18.15 6.81
N GLN A 312 23.46 -18.97 6.66
CA GLN A 312 23.91 -19.48 5.36
C GLN A 312 22.79 -20.22 4.63
N SER A 313 21.99 -21.01 5.35
CA SER A 313 20.87 -21.78 4.78
C SER A 313 19.80 -20.91 4.11
N ILE A 314 19.61 -19.64 4.54
CA ILE A 314 18.68 -18.72 3.88
C ILE A 314 19.15 -18.42 2.45
N ARG A 315 20.46 -18.17 2.26
CA ARG A 315 21.05 -17.94 0.95
C ARG A 315 20.98 -19.22 0.10
N GLU A 316 21.45 -20.34 0.65
CA GLU A 316 21.47 -21.64 -0.05
C GLU A 316 20.06 -22.05 -0.48
N GLY A 317 19.09 -22.00 0.44
CA GLY A 317 17.70 -22.33 0.12
C GLY A 317 17.10 -21.41 -0.96
N GLY A 318 17.45 -20.13 -0.98
CA GLY A 318 17.04 -19.21 -2.04
C GLY A 318 17.71 -19.49 -3.39
N ASP A 319 18.98 -19.90 -3.39
CA ASP A 319 19.73 -20.26 -4.61
C ASP A 319 19.25 -21.59 -5.22
N ASP A 320 18.91 -22.56 -4.35
CA ASP A 320 18.54 -23.93 -4.72
C ASP A 320 17.01 -24.10 -4.92
N GLY A 321 16.21 -23.03 -4.79
CA GLY A 321 14.76 -23.09 -4.91
C GLY A 321 14.07 -23.86 -3.78
N GLN A 322 14.69 -23.93 -2.62
CA GLN A 322 14.20 -24.60 -1.41
C GLN A 322 14.21 -23.63 -0.21
N PRO A 323 13.31 -22.67 -0.16
CA PRO A 323 13.25 -21.65 0.88
C PRO A 323 13.22 -22.25 2.29
N VAL A 324 13.91 -21.60 3.22
CA VAL A 324 14.08 -22.13 4.59
C VAL A 324 12.78 -22.21 5.39
N ALA A 325 11.74 -21.50 5.02
CA ALA A 325 10.41 -21.65 5.61
C ALA A 325 9.86 -23.09 5.46
N LEU A 326 10.32 -23.87 4.48
CA LEU A 326 9.95 -25.28 4.32
C LEU A 326 10.45 -26.15 5.47
N GLN A 327 11.49 -25.72 6.17
CA GLN A 327 12.11 -26.44 7.28
C GLN A 327 11.53 -25.94 8.61
N SER A 328 10.29 -26.31 8.91
CA SER A 328 9.52 -25.80 10.06
C SER A 328 10.23 -25.92 11.42
N ASP A 329 11.09 -26.94 11.58
CA ASP A 329 11.80 -27.24 12.83
C ASP A 329 13.14 -26.50 12.95
N SER A 330 13.59 -25.81 11.89
CA SER A 330 14.80 -25.01 11.93
C SER A 330 14.56 -23.67 12.62
N ILE A 331 15.63 -23.06 13.17
CA ILE A 331 15.57 -21.72 13.78
C ILE A 331 15.02 -20.68 12.80
N THR A 332 15.42 -20.77 11.54
CA THR A 332 14.97 -19.87 10.47
C THR A 332 13.54 -20.16 10.05
N GLY A 333 13.14 -21.42 9.92
CA GLY A 333 11.75 -21.80 9.65
C GLY A 333 10.81 -21.30 10.74
N MET A 334 11.16 -21.50 12.01
CA MET A 334 10.41 -20.97 13.14
C MET A 334 10.33 -19.44 13.14
N ALA A 335 11.39 -18.74 12.72
CA ALA A 335 11.37 -17.28 12.62
C ALA A 335 10.36 -16.80 11.56
N PHE A 336 10.30 -17.46 10.40
CA PHE A 336 9.32 -17.14 9.37
C PHE A 336 7.89 -17.56 9.75
N ALA A 337 7.72 -18.67 10.47
CA ALA A 337 6.42 -19.08 11.01
C ALA A 337 5.86 -18.03 11.98
N ARG A 338 6.71 -17.48 12.88
CA ARG A 338 6.33 -16.36 13.78
C ARG A 338 6.05 -15.08 13.02
N LEU A 339 6.85 -14.78 11.99
CA LEU A 339 6.60 -13.63 11.13
C LEU A 339 5.22 -13.73 10.49
N ALA A 340 4.84 -14.90 9.99
CA ALA A 340 3.52 -15.14 9.41
C ALA A 340 2.40 -14.93 10.45
N ASP A 341 2.54 -15.44 11.68
CA ASP A 341 1.57 -15.20 12.76
C ASP A 341 1.40 -13.70 13.04
N ASN A 342 2.51 -12.97 13.18
CA ASN A 342 2.48 -11.55 13.46
C ASN A 342 1.88 -10.73 12.31
N VAL A 343 2.12 -11.14 11.04
CA VAL A 343 1.49 -10.51 9.87
C VAL A 343 -0.01 -10.77 9.85
N VAL A 344 -0.45 -12.00 10.14
CA VAL A 344 -1.88 -12.35 10.25
C VAL A 344 -2.55 -11.49 11.32
N GLU A 345 -1.97 -11.42 12.52
CA GLU A 345 -2.50 -10.59 13.62
C GLU A 345 -2.58 -9.10 13.25
N ALA A 346 -1.53 -8.57 12.60
CA ALA A 346 -1.50 -7.18 12.16
C ALA A 346 -2.58 -6.89 11.09
N VAL A 347 -2.80 -7.81 10.15
CA VAL A 347 -3.86 -7.70 9.14
C VAL A 347 -5.25 -7.77 9.78
N GLU A 348 -5.48 -8.72 10.68
CA GLU A 348 -6.75 -8.84 11.40
C GLU A 348 -7.05 -7.60 12.25
N LYS A 349 -6.05 -7.10 12.97
CA LYS A 349 -6.17 -5.85 13.75
C LYS A 349 -6.55 -4.69 12.83
N ARG A 350 -5.80 -4.51 11.72
CA ARG A 350 -6.09 -3.48 10.73
C ARG A 350 -7.50 -3.58 10.20
N ASN A 351 -7.98 -4.78 9.87
CA ASN A 351 -9.33 -5.00 9.30
C ASN A 351 -10.46 -4.74 10.31
N ARG A 352 -10.18 -4.89 11.62
CA ARG A 352 -11.13 -4.51 12.68
C ARG A 352 -11.18 -3.00 12.91
N GLU A 353 -10.03 -2.32 12.80
CA GLU A 353 -9.89 -0.91 13.20
C GLU A 353 -10.11 0.07 12.04
N LEU A 354 -9.91 -0.34 10.81
CA LEU A 354 -9.97 0.52 9.63
C LEU A 354 -10.96 -0.02 8.58
N PRO A 355 -11.60 0.86 7.82
CA PRO A 355 -12.45 0.45 6.70
C PRO A 355 -11.63 -0.27 5.62
N LYS A 356 -12.33 -1.02 4.73
CA LYS A 356 -11.70 -1.63 3.55
C LYS A 356 -10.94 -0.56 2.76
N THR A 357 -9.70 -0.86 2.37
CA THR A 357 -8.91 0.05 1.54
C THR A 357 -9.57 0.17 0.16
N GLY A 358 -9.76 1.38 -0.32
CA GLY A 358 -10.17 1.63 -1.70
C GLY A 358 -8.95 1.71 -2.63
N ILE A 359 -9.19 1.62 -3.93
CA ILE A 359 -8.16 1.90 -4.93
C ILE A 359 -7.78 3.38 -4.85
N VAL A 360 -6.48 3.66 -4.85
CA VAL A 360 -5.96 5.02 -4.68
C VAL A 360 -6.09 5.81 -6.00
N GLU A 361 -6.85 6.89 -6.01
CA GLU A 361 -6.93 7.80 -7.14
C GLU A 361 -5.91 8.96 -6.99
N ILE A 362 -4.82 8.92 -7.75
CA ILE A 362 -3.88 10.03 -7.81
C ILE A 362 -4.21 10.87 -9.05
N SER A 363 -4.92 12.00 -8.87
CA SER A 363 -5.10 12.96 -9.95
C SER A 363 -3.75 13.60 -10.31
N ARG A 364 -3.27 13.37 -11.54
CA ARG A 364 -2.18 14.20 -12.08
C ARG A 364 -2.69 15.61 -12.22
N LYS A 365 -2.07 16.57 -11.51
CA LYS A 365 -2.27 17.99 -11.74
C LYS A 365 -1.63 18.41 -13.05
#